data_9789cb35f6354717aa9b8ad0f7314b7e
#
_entry.id   9789cb35f6354717aa9b8ad0f7314b7e
#
_cell.length_a   1.000
_cell.length_b   1.000
_cell.length_c   1.000
_cell.angle_alpha   90.00
_cell.angle_beta   90.00
_cell.angle_gamma   90.00
#
_symmetry.space_group_name_H-M   'P 1'
#
loop_
_entity.id
_entity.type
_entity.pdbx_description
1 polymer ?
#
loop_
_entity_poly.entity_id
_entity_poly.type
_entity_poly.pdbx_seq_one_letter_code
_entity_poly.pdbx_strand_id
1 'polypeptide(L)'
;HGSRLRRVGLHYWWGGVMIELRPITQAEAFDFIRKHHRHHSVPVGALWWHAVHDSEGVLRGVAIVGRPVARRLDDGFTVEVTRLCTDGAPNACSMLYGAARRVALDKGYRRGVTYTLPEEGGASLRASGWDYLGDTPGKSWSVKSRPRDDKHPLGLKHRWGFGEWRKEPSND
;
A
#
# COMPACT_ATOMS: atom_id res chain seq x y z
N HIS A 1 24.17 -19.19 -6.19
CA HIS A 1 24.00 -19.44 -4.75
C HIS A 1 22.86 -18.57 -4.25
N GLY A 2 21.67 -19.17 -4.10
CA GLY A 2 20.50 -18.47 -3.61
C GLY A 2 20.59 -18.29 -2.09
N SER A 3 20.66 -17.05 -1.64
CA SER A 3 20.51 -16.71 -0.23
C SER A 3 19.06 -16.94 0.19
N ARG A 4 18.82 -17.99 0.96
CA ARG A 4 17.51 -18.29 1.55
C ARG A 4 17.17 -17.22 2.61
N LEU A 5 16.04 -16.56 2.43
CA LEU A 5 15.43 -15.69 3.43
C LEU A 5 15.12 -16.50 4.69
N ARG A 6 15.76 -16.17 5.80
CA ARG A 6 15.37 -16.70 7.12
C ARG A 6 14.45 -15.66 7.79
N ARG A 7 13.21 -16.07 8.04
CA ARG A 7 12.28 -15.32 8.86
C ARG A 7 12.63 -15.55 10.33
N VAL A 8 13.08 -14.52 11.02
CA VAL A 8 13.24 -14.51 12.47
C VAL A 8 12.34 -13.42 13.03
N GLY A 9 11.13 -13.79 13.42
CA GLY A 9 10.14 -12.84 13.92
C GLY A 9 9.64 -11.88 12.83
N LEU A 10 9.47 -10.60 13.16
CA LEU A 10 9.08 -9.50 12.27
C LEU A 10 10.27 -8.85 11.54
N HIS A 11 11.39 -9.55 11.43
CA HIS A 11 12.62 -9.07 10.83
C HIS A 11 12.91 -9.77 9.51
N TYR A 12 13.40 -9.01 8.53
CA TYR A 12 13.89 -9.54 7.27
C TYR A 12 15.37 -9.20 7.11
N TRP A 13 16.17 -10.21 6.82
CA TRP A 13 17.59 -10.07 6.57
C TRP A 13 17.88 -10.21 5.07
N TRP A 14 18.48 -9.20 4.48
CA TRP A 14 18.97 -9.26 3.11
C TRP A 14 20.22 -8.40 2.94
N GLY A 15 21.31 -9.00 2.42
CA GLY A 15 22.54 -8.28 2.09
C GLY A 15 23.20 -7.54 3.27
N GLY A 16 23.01 -8.00 4.53
CA GLY A 16 23.60 -7.36 5.70
C GLY A 16 22.79 -6.24 6.33
N VAL A 17 21.64 -5.85 5.72
CA VAL A 17 20.73 -4.85 6.28
C VAL A 17 19.48 -5.54 6.82
N MET A 18 19.25 -5.41 8.10
CA MET A 18 18.03 -5.86 8.76
C MET A 18 17.04 -4.69 8.77
N ILE A 19 15.80 -4.96 8.37
CA ILE A 19 14.70 -4.01 8.46
C ILE A 19 13.60 -4.56 9.35
N GLU A 20 12.92 -3.68 10.08
CA GLU A 20 11.86 -4.04 11.01
C GLU A 20 10.74 -3.01 11.04
N LEU A 21 9.54 -3.48 11.39
CA LEU A 21 8.41 -2.59 11.66
C LEU A 21 8.60 -1.92 13.01
N ARG A 22 8.54 -0.58 13.04
CA ARG A 22 8.57 0.22 14.26
C ARG A 22 7.47 1.28 14.24
N PRO A 23 6.89 1.63 15.40
CA PRO A 23 5.93 2.72 15.48
C PRO A 23 6.60 4.06 15.20
N ILE A 24 5.85 4.93 14.54
CA ILE A 24 6.17 6.34 14.34
C ILE A 24 4.93 7.19 14.54
N THR A 25 5.10 8.49 14.68
CA THR A 25 3.98 9.44 14.71
C THR A 25 3.41 9.65 13.30
N GLN A 26 2.18 10.14 13.24
CA GLN A 26 1.55 10.52 11.97
C GLN A 26 2.34 11.62 11.25
N ALA A 27 2.88 12.57 12.00
CA ALA A 27 3.70 13.64 11.44
C ALA A 27 4.95 13.10 10.73
N GLU A 28 5.68 12.17 11.37
CA GLU A 28 6.84 11.52 10.76
C GLU A 28 6.47 10.73 9.51
N ALA A 29 5.34 10.00 9.54
CA ALA A 29 4.82 9.27 8.37
C ALA A 29 4.53 10.21 7.20
N PHE A 30 3.85 11.31 7.47
CA PHE A 30 3.48 12.29 6.46
C PHE A 30 4.69 13.06 5.92
N ASP A 31 5.67 13.37 6.75
CA ASP A 31 6.93 14.01 6.32
C ASP A 31 7.74 13.10 5.41
N PHE A 32 7.80 11.80 5.72
CA PHE A 32 8.45 10.83 4.85
C PHE A 32 7.80 10.78 3.47
N ILE A 33 6.45 10.75 3.43
CA ILE A 33 5.69 10.75 2.17
C ILE A 33 5.97 12.02 1.36
N ARG A 34 5.97 13.21 1.98
CA ARG A 34 6.29 14.47 1.29
C ARG A 34 7.67 14.46 0.64
N LYS A 35 8.65 13.84 1.29
CA LYS A 35 10.05 13.78 0.81
C LYS A 35 10.24 12.76 -0.31
N HIS A 36 9.54 11.63 -0.26
CA HIS A 36 9.84 10.46 -1.11
C HIS A 36 8.76 10.16 -2.16
N HIS A 37 7.55 10.66 -2.00
CA HIS A 37 6.47 10.37 -2.94
C HIS A 37 6.40 11.43 -4.05
N ARG A 38 6.86 11.08 -5.24
CA ARG A 38 6.99 12.02 -6.38
C ARG A 38 5.67 12.50 -6.97
N HIS A 39 4.58 11.76 -6.80
CA HIS A 39 3.35 11.95 -7.60
C HIS A 39 2.08 12.20 -6.78
N HIS A 40 2.13 12.12 -5.46
CA HIS A 40 0.92 12.24 -4.65
C HIS A 40 1.15 13.07 -3.39
N SER A 41 0.18 13.94 -3.13
CA SER A 41 0.08 14.62 -1.85
C SER A 41 -0.20 13.63 -0.72
N VAL A 42 0.06 14.05 0.51
CA VAL A 42 -0.34 13.34 1.71
C VAL A 42 -1.85 13.08 1.67
N PRO A 43 -2.33 11.89 2.07
CA PRO A 43 -3.76 11.60 2.10
C PRO A 43 -4.50 12.52 3.09
N VAL A 44 -5.76 12.82 2.79
CA VAL A 44 -6.60 13.69 3.64
C VAL A 44 -6.91 13.06 5.00
N GLY A 45 -6.83 11.71 5.11
CA GLY A 45 -7.09 11.00 6.35
C GLY A 45 -6.35 9.67 6.40
N ALA A 46 -6.17 9.16 7.61
CA ALA A 46 -5.59 7.86 7.87
C ALA A 46 -6.33 7.19 9.01
N LEU A 47 -6.55 5.87 8.91
CA LEU A 47 -7.01 5.05 10.01
C LEU A 47 -5.82 4.61 10.87
N TRP A 48 -4.74 4.19 10.23
CA TRP A 48 -3.44 3.91 10.83
C TRP A 48 -2.33 3.92 9.78
N TRP A 49 -1.11 3.75 10.21
CA TRP A 49 0.08 3.71 9.36
C TRP A 49 1.09 2.69 9.86
N HIS A 50 1.99 2.29 8.98
CA HIS A 50 3.10 1.41 9.27
C HIS A 50 4.40 2.05 8.82
N ALA A 51 5.47 1.75 9.52
CA ALA A 51 6.81 2.21 9.19
C ALA A 51 7.83 1.09 9.28
N VAL A 52 8.82 1.14 8.40
CA VAL A 52 9.96 0.23 8.37
C VAL A 52 11.23 1.02 8.62
N HIS A 53 12.02 0.57 9.58
CA HIS A 53 13.34 1.11 9.90
C HIS A 53 14.41 0.07 9.63
N ASP A 54 15.62 0.52 9.33
CA ASP A 54 16.79 -0.36 9.31
C ASP A 54 17.36 -0.58 10.72
N SER A 55 18.42 -1.40 10.80
CA SER A 55 19.10 -1.71 12.06
C SER A 55 19.75 -0.50 12.74
N GLU A 56 19.98 0.58 12.02
CA GLU A 56 20.52 1.83 12.55
C GLU A 56 19.42 2.82 12.98
N GLY A 57 18.16 2.42 12.85
CA GLY A 57 17.00 3.24 13.22
C GLY A 57 16.59 4.25 12.15
N VAL A 58 17.11 4.14 10.93
CA VAL A 58 16.75 5.02 9.82
C VAL A 58 15.41 4.59 9.26
N LEU A 59 14.47 5.52 9.11
CA LEU A 59 13.17 5.29 8.49
C LEU A 59 13.33 5.07 6.98
N ARG A 60 12.92 3.89 6.50
CA ARG A 60 13.13 3.41 5.14
C ARG A 60 11.85 3.32 4.31
N GLY A 61 10.70 3.32 4.95
CA GLY A 61 9.42 3.24 4.25
C GLY A 61 8.22 3.42 5.15
N VAL A 62 7.11 3.85 4.55
CA VAL A 62 5.83 4.12 5.22
C VAL A 62 4.67 3.65 4.37
N ALA A 63 3.65 3.08 5.00
CA ALA A 63 2.36 2.81 4.40
C ALA A 63 1.25 3.48 5.22
N ILE A 64 0.31 4.12 4.54
CA ILE A 64 -0.89 4.70 5.13
C ILE A 64 -2.09 3.84 4.75
N VAL A 65 -2.85 3.44 5.75
CA VAL A 65 -4.11 2.71 5.58
C VAL A 65 -5.26 3.64 5.94
N GLY A 66 -6.23 3.74 5.07
CA GLY A 66 -7.38 4.60 5.22
C GLY A 66 -8.67 3.96 4.75
N ARG A 67 -9.75 4.74 4.77
CA ARG A 67 -11.01 4.36 4.16
C ARG A 67 -10.86 4.37 2.63
N PRO A 68 -11.56 3.47 1.92
CA PRO A 68 -11.53 3.47 0.46
C PRO A 68 -11.93 4.84 -0.13
N VAL A 69 -11.14 5.31 -1.09
CA VAL A 69 -11.45 6.54 -1.83
C VAL A 69 -12.69 6.36 -2.70
N ALA A 70 -12.88 5.16 -3.25
CA ALA A 70 -14.09 4.81 -3.98
C ALA A 70 -15.27 4.60 -3.03
N ARG A 71 -16.24 5.51 -3.04
CA ARG A 71 -17.42 5.49 -2.12
C ARG A 71 -18.14 4.15 -2.06
N ARG A 72 -18.28 3.44 -3.18
CA ARG A 72 -18.92 2.12 -3.23
C ARG A 72 -18.17 1.02 -2.48
N LEU A 73 -16.88 1.23 -2.17
CA LEU A 73 -16.06 0.30 -1.40
C LEU A 73 -15.99 0.69 0.08
N ASP A 74 -16.46 1.88 0.44
CA ASP A 74 -16.47 2.38 1.82
C ASP A 74 -17.69 1.83 2.57
N ASP A 75 -17.66 0.53 2.82
CA ASP A 75 -18.74 -0.27 3.40
C ASP A 75 -18.55 -0.60 4.89
N GLY A 76 -17.51 -0.04 5.51
CA GLY A 76 -17.14 -0.32 6.90
C GLY A 76 -16.33 -1.60 7.10
N PHE A 77 -16.20 -2.45 6.07
CA PHE A 77 -15.45 -3.72 6.11
C PHE A 77 -14.23 -3.74 5.19
N THR A 78 -14.06 -2.69 4.40
CA THR A 78 -12.98 -2.53 3.43
C THR A 78 -12.04 -1.42 3.86
N VAL A 79 -10.73 -1.67 3.73
CA VAL A 79 -9.69 -0.64 3.89
C VAL A 79 -8.92 -0.46 2.60
N GLU A 80 -8.25 0.67 2.46
CA GLU A 80 -7.37 0.96 1.35
C GLU A 80 -5.97 1.34 1.84
N VAL A 81 -4.93 0.74 1.27
CA VAL A 81 -3.58 1.31 1.36
C VAL A 81 -3.54 2.48 0.40
N THR A 82 -3.75 3.66 0.95
CA THR A 82 -3.88 4.90 0.16
C THR A 82 -2.55 5.46 -0.28
N ARG A 83 -1.50 5.18 0.47
CA ARG A 83 -0.10 5.56 0.17
C ARG A 83 0.84 4.49 0.68
N LEU A 84 1.82 4.17 -0.13
CA LEU A 84 2.99 3.42 0.28
C LEU A 84 4.19 4.00 -0.46
N CYS A 85 5.22 4.34 0.25
CA CYS A 85 6.48 4.77 -0.32
C CYS A 85 7.66 4.29 0.50
N THR A 86 8.77 4.04 -0.18
CA THR A 86 10.03 3.64 0.42
C THR A 86 11.16 4.42 -0.24
N ASP A 87 12.32 4.40 0.35
CA ASP A 87 13.53 4.95 -0.23
C ASP A 87 14.29 3.94 -1.11
N GLY A 88 13.65 2.82 -1.45
CA GLY A 88 14.22 1.74 -2.24
C GLY A 88 14.83 0.61 -1.40
N ALA A 89 14.68 0.63 -0.07
CA ALA A 89 15.17 -0.45 0.79
C ALA A 89 14.55 -1.80 0.38
N PRO A 90 15.37 -2.85 0.18
CA PRO A 90 14.88 -4.17 -0.19
C PRO A 90 13.85 -4.70 0.80
N ASN A 91 12.80 -5.35 0.30
CA ASN A 91 11.69 -5.94 1.07
C ASN A 91 10.82 -4.96 1.87
N ALA A 92 11.12 -3.65 1.87
CA ALA A 92 10.34 -2.66 2.62
C ALA A 92 8.87 -2.62 2.14
N CYS A 93 8.63 -2.64 0.83
CA CYS A 93 7.28 -2.66 0.27
C CYS A 93 6.48 -3.90 0.70
N SER A 94 7.04 -5.09 0.58
CA SER A 94 6.36 -6.33 0.97
C SER A 94 6.13 -6.43 2.47
N MET A 95 7.04 -5.91 3.30
CA MET A 95 6.81 -5.79 4.75
C MET A 95 5.64 -4.88 5.08
N LEU A 96 5.57 -3.73 4.43
CA LEU A 96 4.51 -2.74 4.65
C LEU A 96 3.15 -3.26 4.19
N TYR A 97 3.06 -3.84 2.99
CA TYR A 97 1.82 -4.47 2.52
C TYR A 97 1.38 -5.65 3.38
N GLY A 98 2.34 -6.47 3.82
CA GLY A 98 2.07 -7.59 4.73
C GLY A 98 1.56 -7.12 6.09
N ALA A 99 2.13 -6.05 6.66
CA ALA A 99 1.68 -5.45 7.91
C ALA A 99 0.26 -4.87 7.76
N ALA A 100 0.00 -4.10 6.70
CA ALA A 100 -1.32 -3.54 6.42
C ALA A 100 -2.39 -4.63 6.35
N ARG A 101 -2.12 -5.72 5.64
CA ARG A 101 -3.02 -6.86 5.53
C ARG A 101 -3.29 -7.54 6.89
N ARG A 102 -2.25 -7.87 7.64
CA ARG A 102 -2.40 -8.55 8.94
C ARG A 102 -3.19 -7.69 9.93
N VAL A 103 -2.81 -6.43 10.09
CA VAL A 103 -3.47 -5.52 11.03
C VAL A 103 -4.92 -5.27 10.63
N ALA A 104 -5.22 -5.13 9.34
CA ALA A 104 -6.59 -4.99 8.88
C ALA A 104 -7.46 -6.19 9.27
N LEU A 105 -6.98 -7.40 9.03
CA LEU A 105 -7.69 -8.63 9.39
C LEU A 105 -7.85 -8.77 10.92
N ASP A 106 -6.81 -8.47 11.69
CA ASP A 106 -6.85 -8.49 13.16
C ASP A 106 -7.84 -7.46 13.72
N LYS A 107 -8.03 -6.33 13.06
CA LYS A 107 -9.03 -5.32 13.41
C LYS A 107 -10.46 -5.67 12.97
N GLY A 108 -10.66 -6.79 12.27
CA GLY A 108 -11.97 -7.27 11.84
C GLY A 108 -12.42 -6.75 10.46
N TYR A 109 -11.55 -6.08 9.70
CA TYR A 109 -11.83 -5.79 8.30
C TYR A 109 -11.85 -7.08 7.48
N ARG A 110 -12.75 -7.17 6.52
CA ARG A 110 -12.92 -8.38 5.70
C ARG A 110 -12.05 -8.39 4.47
N ARG A 111 -11.66 -7.20 3.99
CA ARG A 111 -10.88 -7.06 2.76
C ARG A 111 -10.13 -5.74 2.71
N GLY A 112 -9.12 -5.69 1.85
CA GLY A 112 -8.39 -4.49 1.55
C GLY A 112 -8.15 -4.32 0.06
N VAL A 113 -7.88 -3.10 -0.36
CA VAL A 113 -7.61 -2.73 -1.74
C VAL A 113 -6.43 -1.78 -1.81
N THR A 114 -5.71 -1.82 -2.91
CA THR A 114 -4.73 -0.81 -3.29
C THR A 114 -4.59 -0.75 -4.81
N TYR A 115 -4.00 0.32 -5.30
CA TYR A 115 -3.83 0.57 -6.73
C TYR A 115 -2.38 0.90 -7.01
N THR A 116 -1.84 0.29 -8.08
CA THR A 116 -0.48 0.55 -8.55
C THR A 116 -0.50 0.95 -10.02
N LEU A 117 0.57 1.59 -10.46
CA LEU A 117 0.79 1.80 -11.88
C LEU A 117 1.23 0.48 -12.54
N PRO A 118 0.89 0.23 -13.82
CA PRO A 118 1.28 -0.99 -14.51
C PRO A 118 2.78 -1.28 -14.49
N GLU A 119 3.61 -0.25 -14.57
CA GLU A 119 5.07 -0.34 -14.55
C GLU A 119 5.65 -0.77 -13.20
N GLU A 120 4.89 -0.68 -12.12
CA GLU A 120 5.33 -1.09 -10.77
C GLU A 120 5.33 -2.61 -10.54
N GLY A 121 4.73 -3.38 -11.42
CA GLY A 121 4.83 -4.83 -11.53
C GLY A 121 4.14 -5.67 -10.44
N GLY A 122 3.93 -5.18 -9.24
CA GLY A 122 3.18 -5.84 -8.16
C GLY A 122 3.85 -7.03 -7.45
N ALA A 123 5.16 -7.24 -7.62
CA ALA A 123 5.88 -8.35 -6.98
C ALA A 123 5.78 -8.32 -5.45
N SER A 124 5.90 -7.13 -4.84
CA SER A 124 5.79 -6.94 -3.39
C SER A 124 4.39 -7.25 -2.86
N LEU A 125 3.35 -6.98 -3.64
CA LEU A 125 1.98 -7.29 -3.32
C LEU A 125 1.74 -8.79 -3.32
N ARG A 126 2.15 -9.50 -4.38
CA ARG A 126 2.06 -10.96 -4.45
C ARG A 126 2.82 -11.62 -3.30
N ALA A 127 4.04 -11.16 -3.02
CA ALA A 127 4.87 -11.69 -1.94
C ALA A 127 4.24 -11.52 -0.56
N SER A 128 3.35 -10.54 -0.37
CA SER A 128 2.67 -10.23 0.89
C SER A 128 1.21 -10.72 0.96
N GLY A 129 0.78 -11.54 0.01
CA GLY A 129 -0.52 -12.19 0.01
C GLY A 129 -1.67 -11.32 -0.50
N TRP A 130 -1.36 -10.39 -1.42
CA TRP A 130 -2.34 -9.62 -2.17
C TRP A 130 -2.53 -10.23 -3.54
N ASP A 131 -3.78 -10.30 -3.99
CA ASP A 131 -4.16 -10.83 -5.28
C ASP A 131 -4.43 -9.71 -6.29
N TYR A 132 -4.10 -9.96 -7.54
CA TYR A 132 -4.46 -9.06 -8.63
C TYR A 132 -5.96 -9.19 -8.90
N LEU A 133 -6.67 -8.07 -8.87
CA LEU A 133 -8.13 -8.01 -9.05
C LEU A 133 -8.57 -7.46 -10.41
N GLY A 134 -7.64 -7.15 -11.28
CA GLY A 134 -7.90 -6.60 -12.61
C GLY A 134 -7.46 -5.14 -12.76
N ASP A 135 -7.72 -4.62 -13.94
CA ASP A 135 -7.38 -3.24 -14.29
C ASP A 135 -8.55 -2.29 -14.01
N THR A 136 -8.21 -1.07 -13.69
CA THR A 136 -9.19 0.01 -13.53
C THR A 136 -8.72 1.24 -14.30
N PRO A 137 -9.61 1.87 -15.10
CA PRO A 137 -9.27 3.12 -15.75
C PRO A 137 -9.11 4.22 -14.71
N GLY A 138 -8.08 5.05 -14.86
CA GLY A 138 -7.95 6.29 -14.12
C GLY A 138 -9.02 7.26 -14.60
N LYS A 139 -9.99 7.58 -13.75
CA LYS A 139 -11.03 8.57 -14.09
C LYS A 139 -10.62 9.94 -13.58
N SER A 140 -10.77 10.95 -14.45
CA SER A 140 -10.73 12.34 -14.03
C SER A 140 -11.88 12.62 -13.03
N TRP A 141 -11.56 13.36 -11.98
CA TRP A 141 -12.56 13.88 -11.02
C TRP A 141 -13.14 15.22 -11.48
N SER A 142 -12.60 15.75 -12.61
CA SER A 142 -13.09 16.96 -13.22
C SER A 142 -14.33 16.66 -14.05
N VAL A 143 -15.42 17.37 -13.79
CA VAL A 143 -16.65 17.35 -14.61
C VAL A 143 -16.96 18.78 -15.02
N LYS A 144 -17.62 18.98 -16.17
CA LYS A 144 -17.94 20.32 -16.70
C LYS A 144 -18.66 21.23 -15.69
N SER A 145 -19.50 20.65 -14.83
CA SER A 145 -20.23 21.37 -13.77
C SER A 145 -19.39 21.70 -12.54
N ARG A 146 -18.23 21.06 -12.36
CA ARG A 146 -17.32 21.26 -11.23
C ARG A 146 -15.88 20.93 -11.65
N PRO A 147 -15.20 21.84 -12.36
CA PRO A 147 -13.81 21.66 -12.75
C PRO A 147 -12.92 21.44 -11.53
N ARG A 148 -12.02 20.44 -11.59
CA ARG A 148 -11.00 20.16 -10.58
C ARG A 148 -9.72 19.78 -11.25
N ASP A 149 -8.59 20.17 -10.65
CA ASP A 149 -7.30 19.69 -11.05
C ASP A 149 -7.14 18.23 -10.63
N ASP A 150 -6.86 17.37 -11.60
CA ASP A 150 -6.57 15.97 -11.34
C ASP A 150 -5.18 15.84 -10.71
N LYS A 151 -5.16 15.58 -9.41
CA LYS A 151 -3.92 15.40 -8.62
C LYS A 151 -3.30 14.01 -8.78
N HIS A 152 -3.85 13.17 -9.64
CA HIS A 152 -3.43 11.79 -9.84
C HIS A 152 -3.14 11.51 -11.31
N PRO A 153 -2.17 10.63 -11.63
CA PRO A 153 -1.98 10.18 -12.99
C PRO A 153 -3.28 9.62 -13.56
N LEU A 154 -3.74 10.18 -14.67
CA LEU A 154 -4.87 9.66 -15.44
C LEU A 154 -4.33 8.52 -16.30
N GLY A 155 -4.81 7.31 -16.08
CA GLY A 155 -4.38 6.16 -16.84
C GLY A 155 -4.80 4.85 -16.19
N LEU A 156 -4.47 3.76 -16.85
CA LEU A 156 -4.73 2.43 -16.36
C LEU A 156 -3.99 2.20 -15.04
N LYS A 157 -4.69 1.62 -14.06
CA LYS A 157 -4.11 1.19 -12.80
C LYS A 157 -4.43 -0.28 -12.56
N HIS A 158 -3.48 -0.98 -11.99
CA HIS A 158 -3.71 -2.32 -11.46
C HIS A 158 -4.37 -2.22 -10.09
N ARG A 159 -5.46 -2.95 -9.92
CA ARG A 159 -6.16 -3.09 -8.64
C ARG A 159 -5.73 -4.38 -7.96
N TRP A 160 -5.35 -4.29 -6.71
CA TRP A 160 -4.91 -5.39 -5.87
C TRP A 160 -5.77 -5.46 -4.62
N GLY A 161 -5.97 -6.66 -4.08
CA GLY A 161 -6.72 -6.82 -2.85
C GLY A 161 -6.37 -8.08 -2.09
N PHE A 162 -6.79 -8.11 -0.83
CA PHE A 162 -6.78 -9.30 0.01
C PHE A 162 -8.15 -9.50 0.64
N GLY A 163 -8.44 -10.74 1.07
CA GLY A 163 -9.68 -11.07 1.77
C GLY A 163 -10.85 -11.40 0.85
N GLU A 164 -12.05 -11.06 1.28
CA GLU A 164 -13.29 -11.50 0.64
C GLU A 164 -13.67 -10.64 -0.57
N TRP A 165 -13.09 -10.92 -1.73
CA TRP A 165 -13.51 -10.34 -2.99
C TRP A 165 -14.38 -11.35 -3.74
N ARG A 166 -15.56 -10.93 -4.24
CA ARG A 166 -16.34 -11.76 -5.16
C ARG A 166 -15.49 -11.98 -6.40
N LYS A 167 -15.26 -13.24 -6.74
CA LYS A 167 -14.81 -13.59 -8.09
C LYS A 167 -15.95 -13.15 -9.02
N GLU A 168 -15.70 -12.18 -9.88
CA GLU A 168 -16.62 -11.96 -10.99
C GLU A 168 -16.70 -13.27 -11.79
N PRO A 169 -17.90 -13.73 -12.19
CA PRO A 169 -18.00 -14.90 -13.03
C PRO A 169 -17.17 -14.64 -14.28
N SER A 170 -16.25 -15.55 -14.58
CA SER A 170 -15.54 -15.56 -15.85
C SER A 170 -16.60 -15.63 -16.94
N ASN A 171 -16.72 -14.60 -17.76
CA ASN A 171 -17.45 -14.72 -19.02
C ASN A 171 -16.60 -15.62 -19.92
N ASP A 172 -16.88 -16.92 -19.85
CA ASP A 172 -16.49 -17.87 -20.90
C ASP A 172 -17.39 -17.66 -22.13
#